data_6b06f031b4cbf0ad73ba6c50d2fea6cd
#
_entry.id   6b06f031b4cbf0ad73ba6c50d2fea6cd
#
_cell.length_a   1.000
_cell.length_b   1.000
_cell.length_c   1.000
_cell.angle_alpha   90.00
_cell.angle_beta   90.00
_cell.angle_gamma   90.00
#
_symmetry.space_group_name_H-M   'P 1'
#
loop_
_entity.id
_entity.type
_entity.pdbx_description
1 polymer ?
#
loop_
_entity_poly.entity_id
_entity_poly.type
_entity_poly.pdbx_seq_one_letter_code
_entity_poly.pdbx_strand_id
1 'polypeptide(L)'
;MQSSNTELILIRITGEDRPGLTSSATEILAKYDATILDIGQADIHNTLSLGILCRSEERYSGFIMKELLFKASSLGVTIRFEPITTEEYENWVNMQGKNRYILTVLGRKLSARQISAATRVLADQGLNIDAIKRLTGRIPLDECEARTRACIEFSVRGTPKDRIAMQEKLMKLANELDVDFSFQQDNMYRRMRRLICFDMDSTLIETEVIDELAMRFGVGDQVKAITERAMRGEIDFTESFRQRVSLLKGLDASVMQEIAENLPITEGVDRLMYVLKKYGY
;
A
#
# COMPACT_ATOMS: atom_id res chain seq x y z
N MET A 1 -18.06 44.83 -16.42
CA MET A 1 -17.62 43.45 -16.63
C MET A 1 -18.78 42.57 -16.23
N GLN A 2 -19.48 41.97 -17.21
CA GLN A 2 -20.53 41.00 -16.94
C GLN A 2 -19.84 39.80 -16.28
N SER A 3 -20.25 39.42 -15.06
CA SER A 3 -19.85 38.17 -14.45
C SER A 3 -20.35 37.04 -15.36
N SER A 4 -19.46 36.43 -16.13
CA SER A 4 -19.83 35.24 -16.88
C SER A 4 -20.26 34.19 -15.85
N ASN A 5 -21.52 33.79 -15.90
CA ASN A 5 -22.06 32.73 -15.06
C ASN A 5 -21.32 31.45 -15.46
N THR A 6 -20.62 30.85 -14.55
CA THR A 6 -19.84 29.61 -14.79
C THR A 6 -20.44 28.44 -14.04
N GLU A 7 -20.46 27.29 -14.68
CA GLU A 7 -20.92 26.04 -14.10
C GLU A 7 -19.75 25.07 -13.87
N LEU A 8 -19.87 24.29 -12.80
CA LEU A 8 -18.95 23.19 -12.48
C LEU A 8 -19.67 21.89 -12.79
N ILE A 9 -19.04 21.04 -13.60
CA ILE A 9 -19.62 19.79 -14.04
C ILE A 9 -18.60 18.66 -13.81
N LEU A 10 -19.02 17.65 -13.05
CA LEU A 10 -18.30 16.38 -12.95
C LEU A 10 -18.80 15.45 -14.06
N ILE A 11 -17.92 15.11 -14.95
CA ILE A 11 -18.16 14.21 -16.08
C ILE A 11 -17.58 12.84 -15.70
N ARG A 12 -18.42 11.80 -15.73
CA ARG A 12 -18.00 10.42 -15.47
C ARG A 12 -18.21 9.57 -16.72
N ILE A 13 -17.15 8.97 -17.23
CA ILE A 13 -17.16 8.11 -18.41
C ILE A 13 -16.75 6.70 -17.97
N THR A 14 -17.58 5.70 -18.28
CA THR A 14 -17.33 4.29 -17.97
C THR A 14 -17.58 3.41 -19.18
N GLY A 15 -16.71 2.45 -19.41
CA GLY A 15 -16.86 1.51 -20.52
C GLY A 15 -15.59 0.70 -20.76
N GLU A 16 -15.54 0.01 -21.90
CA GLU A 16 -14.34 -0.72 -22.29
C GLU A 16 -13.18 0.26 -22.56
N ASP A 17 -12.00 -0.04 -21.99
CA ASP A 17 -10.82 0.79 -22.19
C ASP A 17 -10.33 0.71 -23.65
N ARG A 18 -10.20 1.87 -24.26
CA ARG A 18 -9.73 2.00 -25.65
C ARG A 18 -8.87 3.26 -25.80
N PRO A 19 -7.81 3.19 -26.63
CA PRO A 19 -7.03 4.39 -26.97
C PRO A 19 -7.93 5.50 -27.53
N GLY A 20 -7.72 6.72 -27.07
CA GLY A 20 -8.40 7.91 -27.58
C GLY A 20 -9.65 8.34 -26.81
N LEU A 21 -10.12 7.62 -25.78
CA LEU A 21 -11.28 8.03 -24.98
C LEU A 21 -11.03 9.36 -24.28
N THR A 22 -9.92 9.47 -23.56
CA THR A 22 -9.55 10.69 -22.83
C THR A 22 -9.31 11.86 -23.80
N SER A 23 -8.57 11.64 -24.90
CA SER A 23 -8.33 12.70 -25.89
C SER A 23 -9.63 13.20 -26.51
N SER A 24 -10.53 12.30 -26.90
CA SER A 24 -11.83 12.70 -27.46
C SER A 24 -12.68 13.54 -26.51
N ALA A 25 -12.68 13.19 -25.22
CA ALA A 25 -13.41 13.97 -24.22
C ALA A 25 -12.78 15.35 -24.01
N THR A 26 -11.44 15.40 -23.88
CA THR A 26 -10.73 16.66 -23.65
C THR A 26 -10.71 17.57 -24.87
N GLU A 27 -10.71 17.04 -26.10
CA GLU A 27 -10.88 17.81 -27.33
C GLU A 27 -12.21 18.58 -27.36
N ILE A 28 -13.30 17.93 -26.96
CA ILE A 28 -14.61 18.58 -26.88
C ILE A 28 -14.59 19.69 -25.82
N LEU A 29 -13.99 19.45 -24.64
CA LEU A 29 -13.85 20.47 -23.61
C LEU A 29 -13.00 21.66 -24.08
N ALA A 30 -11.90 21.39 -24.77
CA ALA A 30 -11.00 22.41 -25.33
C ALA A 30 -11.69 23.30 -26.36
N LYS A 31 -12.60 22.78 -27.18
CA LYS A 31 -13.38 23.53 -28.16
C LYS A 31 -14.20 24.66 -27.53
N TYR A 32 -14.58 24.53 -26.27
CA TYR A 32 -15.39 25.51 -25.54
C TYR A 32 -14.59 26.19 -24.40
N ASP A 33 -13.26 26.15 -24.46
CA ASP A 33 -12.36 26.77 -23.47
C ASP A 33 -12.70 26.35 -22.00
N ALA A 34 -13.22 25.16 -21.84
CA ALA A 34 -13.51 24.62 -20.49
C ALA A 34 -12.23 24.38 -19.70
N THR A 35 -12.19 24.87 -18.47
CA THR A 35 -11.05 24.67 -17.56
C THR A 35 -11.19 23.33 -16.83
N ILE A 36 -10.22 22.44 -16.94
CA ILE A 36 -10.17 21.21 -16.16
C ILE A 36 -9.66 21.55 -14.76
N LEU A 37 -10.46 21.25 -13.74
CA LEU A 37 -10.15 21.46 -12.32
C LEU A 37 -9.55 20.23 -11.68
N ASP A 38 -10.01 19.03 -12.10
CA ASP A 38 -9.45 17.76 -11.71
C ASP A 38 -9.74 16.69 -12.76
N ILE A 39 -8.86 15.68 -12.86
CA ILE A 39 -9.01 14.56 -13.76
C ILE A 39 -8.42 13.30 -13.13
N GLY A 40 -9.16 12.22 -13.18
CA GLY A 40 -8.71 10.94 -12.67
C GLY A 40 -9.22 9.77 -13.50
N GLN A 41 -8.36 8.76 -13.67
CA GLN A 41 -8.68 7.55 -14.42
C GLN A 41 -8.30 6.32 -13.61
N ALA A 42 -9.17 5.33 -13.62
CA ALA A 42 -8.91 4.01 -13.06
C ALA A 42 -9.33 2.93 -14.07
N ASP A 43 -8.56 1.84 -14.11
CA ASP A 43 -8.88 0.66 -14.91
C ASP A 43 -8.92 -0.59 -14.03
N ILE A 44 -9.96 -1.40 -14.19
CA ILE A 44 -10.07 -2.73 -13.60
C ILE A 44 -10.53 -3.68 -14.69
N HIS A 45 -9.72 -4.72 -14.96
CA HIS A 45 -9.90 -5.59 -16.10
C HIS A 45 -9.83 -4.74 -17.39
N ASN A 46 -10.76 -4.80 -18.28
CA ASN A 46 -10.79 -3.95 -19.48
C ASN A 46 -11.81 -2.80 -19.34
N THR A 47 -12.18 -2.44 -18.11
CA THR A 47 -13.16 -1.39 -17.86
C THR A 47 -12.48 -0.14 -17.33
N LEU A 48 -12.60 0.94 -18.10
CA LEU A 48 -12.16 2.28 -17.76
C LEU A 48 -13.24 2.98 -16.91
N SER A 49 -12.81 3.72 -15.92
CA SER A 49 -13.59 4.75 -15.23
C SER A 49 -12.80 6.06 -15.26
N LEU A 50 -13.26 7.03 -16.03
CA LEU A 50 -12.65 8.37 -16.17
C LEU A 50 -13.59 9.40 -15.54
N GLY A 51 -13.05 10.20 -14.63
CA GLY A 51 -13.71 11.35 -14.04
C GLY A 51 -13.01 12.63 -14.49
N ILE A 52 -13.75 13.62 -14.94
CA ILE A 52 -13.27 14.96 -15.28
C ILE A 52 -14.15 15.98 -14.58
N LEU A 53 -13.57 16.75 -13.69
CA LEU A 53 -14.23 17.92 -13.10
C LEU A 53 -13.79 19.16 -13.89
N CYS A 54 -14.74 19.83 -14.52
CA CYS A 54 -14.46 21.02 -15.32
C CYS A 54 -15.35 22.21 -14.96
N ARG A 55 -14.84 23.39 -15.27
CA ARG A 55 -15.57 24.66 -15.21
C ARG A 55 -15.76 25.20 -16.62
N SER A 56 -16.97 25.53 -17.00
CA SER A 56 -17.29 26.17 -18.28
C SER A 56 -18.22 27.35 -18.10
N GLU A 57 -18.33 28.21 -19.12
CA GLU A 57 -19.39 29.20 -19.14
C GLU A 57 -20.74 28.49 -19.31
N GLU A 58 -21.76 28.92 -18.58
CA GLU A 58 -23.12 28.34 -18.58
C GLU A 58 -23.68 28.18 -19.99
N ARG A 59 -23.45 29.19 -20.88
CA ARG A 59 -23.90 29.16 -22.27
C ARG A 59 -23.36 27.99 -23.09
N TYR A 60 -22.25 27.39 -22.69
CA TYR A 60 -21.59 26.26 -23.39
C TYR A 60 -21.88 24.90 -22.78
N SER A 61 -22.35 24.86 -21.55
CA SER A 61 -22.55 23.59 -20.82
C SER A 61 -23.45 22.61 -21.57
N GLY A 62 -24.58 23.12 -22.14
CA GLY A 62 -25.48 22.28 -22.93
C GLY A 62 -24.85 21.73 -24.21
N PHE A 63 -23.99 22.53 -24.90
CA PHE A 63 -23.27 22.06 -26.10
C PHE A 63 -22.21 21.02 -25.74
N ILE A 64 -21.45 21.24 -24.68
CA ILE A 64 -20.45 20.29 -24.17
C ILE A 64 -21.12 18.95 -23.86
N MET A 65 -22.20 18.98 -23.05
CA MET A 65 -22.91 17.74 -22.67
C MET A 65 -23.46 17.01 -23.91
N LYS A 66 -24.05 17.73 -24.85
CA LYS A 66 -24.57 17.15 -26.10
C LYS A 66 -23.47 16.48 -26.93
N GLU A 67 -22.36 17.18 -27.20
CA GLU A 67 -21.27 16.62 -28.01
C GLU A 67 -20.61 15.42 -27.32
N LEU A 68 -20.43 15.47 -26.00
CA LEU A 68 -19.89 14.35 -25.21
C LEU A 68 -20.85 13.14 -25.22
N LEU A 69 -22.17 13.35 -25.16
CA LEU A 69 -23.16 12.27 -25.26
C LEU A 69 -23.08 11.56 -26.61
N PHE A 70 -23.03 12.30 -27.73
CA PHE A 70 -22.91 11.73 -29.05
C PHE A 70 -21.58 10.99 -29.20
N LYS A 71 -20.49 11.58 -28.71
CA LYS A 71 -19.18 10.94 -28.77
C LYS A 71 -19.13 9.65 -27.94
N ALA A 72 -19.67 9.67 -26.72
CA ALA A 72 -19.78 8.49 -25.85
C ALA A 72 -20.57 7.37 -26.52
N SER A 73 -21.73 7.70 -27.12
CA SER A 73 -22.54 6.75 -27.89
C SER A 73 -21.74 6.13 -29.04
N SER A 74 -21.00 6.94 -29.81
CA SER A 74 -20.19 6.45 -30.94
C SER A 74 -19.02 5.55 -30.49
N LEU A 75 -18.54 5.72 -29.25
CA LEU A 75 -17.46 4.93 -28.68
C LEU A 75 -17.95 3.74 -27.84
N GLY A 76 -19.29 3.58 -27.68
CA GLY A 76 -19.88 2.50 -26.91
C GLY A 76 -19.61 2.59 -25.41
N VAL A 77 -19.41 3.81 -24.88
CA VAL A 77 -19.20 4.05 -23.44
C VAL A 77 -20.39 4.79 -22.83
N THR A 78 -20.56 4.62 -21.51
CA THR A 78 -21.56 5.33 -20.73
C THR A 78 -20.99 6.63 -20.19
N ILE A 79 -21.75 7.72 -20.29
CA ILE A 79 -21.38 9.02 -19.71
C ILE A 79 -22.46 9.49 -18.76
N ARG A 80 -22.04 10.13 -17.65
CA ARG A 80 -22.93 10.79 -16.69
C ARG A 80 -22.39 12.19 -16.39
N PHE A 81 -23.28 13.14 -16.23
CA PHE A 81 -22.97 14.51 -15.84
C PHE A 81 -23.60 14.78 -14.48
N GLU A 82 -22.84 15.41 -13.61
CA GLU A 82 -23.25 15.78 -12.27
C GLU A 82 -22.84 17.24 -12.04
N PRO A 83 -23.83 18.17 -11.93
CA PRO A 83 -23.52 19.54 -11.58
C PRO A 83 -22.98 19.60 -10.16
N ILE A 84 -21.92 20.37 -9.95
CA ILE A 84 -21.29 20.59 -8.65
C ILE A 84 -21.49 22.04 -8.27
N THR A 85 -21.97 22.30 -7.06
CA THR A 85 -22.09 23.65 -6.55
C THR A 85 -20.71 24.22 -6.16
N THR A 86 -20.58 25.55 -6.17
CA THR A 86 -19.35 26.21 -5.70
C THR A 86 -19.01 25.84 -4.27
N GLU A 87 -20.03 25.72 -3.42
CA GLU A 87 -19.84 25.33 -2.02
C GLU A 87 -19.30 23.89 -1.88
N GLU A 88 -19.84 22.94 -2.64
CA GLU A 88 -19.33 21.55 -2.66
C GLU A 88 -17.88 21.49 -3.13
N TYR A 89 -17.54 22.26 -4.17
CA TYR A 89 -16.19 22.34 -4.68
C TYR A 89 -15.23 22.96 -3.66
N GLU A 90 -15.58 24.09 -3.04
CA GLU A 90 -14.74 24.72 -2.01
C GLU A 90 -14.57 23.82 -0.79
N ASN A 91 -15.61 23.15 -0.36
CA ASN A 91 -15.53 22.16 0.74
C ASN A 91 -14.58 21.01 0.37
N TRP A 92 -14.62 20.53 -0.86
CA TRP A 92 -13.71 19.50 -1.34
C TRP A 92 -12.26 19.99 -1.39
N VAL A 93 -12.01 21.21 -1.88
CA VAL A 93 -10.68 21.85 -1.89
C VAL A 93 -10.14 22.03 -0.47
N ASN A 94 -10.98 22.48 0.46
CA ASN A 94 -10.61 22.68 1.86
C ASN A 94 -10.28 21.37 2.61
N MET A 95 -10.68 20.22 2.05
CA MET A 95 -10.23 18.92 2.55
C MET A 95 -8.78 18.57 2.14
N GLN A 96 -8.14 19.35 1.28
CA GLN A 96 -6.72 19.22 0.97
C GLN A 96 -5.88 19.63 2.20
N GLY A 97 -4.68 19.08 2.32
CA GLY A 97 -3.79 19.37 3.45
C GLY A 97 -4.00 18.50 4.70
N LYS A 98 -4.98 17.59 4.72
CA LYS A 98 -5.07 16.58 5.76
C LYS A 98 -3.91 15.59 5.67
N ASN A 99 -3.54 15.00 6.81
CA ASN A 99 -2.52 13.96 6.87
C ASN A 99 -2.86 12.83 5.90
N ARG A 100 -1.83 12.38 5.19
CA ARG A 100 -1.93 11.23 4.28
C ARG A 100 -1.12 10.07 4.82
N TYR A 101 -1.67 8.88 4.65
CA TYR A 101 -1.05 7.62 5.05
C TYR A 101 -1.19 6.60 3.94
N ILE A 102 -0.33 5.61 4.02
CA ILE A 102 -0.41 4.41 3.19
C ILE A 102 -0.61 3.23 4.12
N LEU A 103 -1.68 2.47 3.90
CA LEU A 103 -1.83 1.13 4.45
C LEU A 103 -1.49 0.13 3.36
N THR A 104 -0.48 -0.68 3.59
CA THR A 104 -0.11 -1.79 2.70
C THR A 104 -0.57 -3.10 3.33
N VAL A 105 -1.19 -3.94 2.54
CA VAL A 105 -1.57 -5.32 2.91
C VAL A 105 -0.80 -6.28 2.01
N LEU A 106 -0.03 -7.17 2.63
CA LEU A 106 0.81 -8.15 1.96
C LEU A 106 0.43 -9.56 2.42
N GLY A 107 0.29 -10.49 1.49
CA GLY A 107 -0.03 -11.90 1.80
C GLY A 107 0.16 -12.81 0.61
N ARG A 108 -0.05 -14.10 0.80
CA ARG A 108 -0.01 -15.10 -0.29
C ARG A 108 -1.17 -14.88 -1.26
N LYS A 109 -2.34 -14.60 -0.75
CA LYS A 109 -3.55 -14.24 -1.50
C LYS A 109 -4.30 -13.10 -0.79
N LEU A 110 -5.19 -12.44 -1.50
CA LEU A 110 -6.06 -11.41 -0.95
C LEU A 110 -7.50 -11.89 -1.02
N SER A 111 -8.10 -12.08 0.13
CA SER A 111 -9.50 -12.43 0.28
C SER A 111 -10.35 -11.21 0.62
N ALA A 112 -11.65 -11.28 0.30
CA ALA A 112 -12.60 -10.25 0.71
C ALA A 112 -12.62 -10.05 2.24
N ARG A 113 -12.40 -11.11 3.03
CA ARG A 113 -12.33 -11.04 4.49
C ARG A 113 -11.17 -10.15 4.96
N GLN A 114 -9.97 -10.31 4.37
CA GLN A 114 -8.79 -9.50 4.70
C GLN A 114 -8.99 -8.03 4.35
N ILE A 115 -9.53 -7.74 3.16
CA ILE A 115 -9.83 -6.38 2.72
C ILE A 115 -10.91 -5.74 3.60
N SER A 116 -11.99 -6.46 3.90
CA SER A 116 -13.06 -5.98 4.77
C SER A 116 -12.55 -5.66 6.18
N ALA A 117 -11.70 -6.51 6.75
CA ALA A 117 -11.11 -6.27 8.07
C ALA A 117 -10.22 -5.01 8.07
N ALA A 118 -9.33 -4.88 7.07
CA ALA A 118 -8.46 -3.72 6.93
C ALA A 118 -9.24 -2.41 6.79
N THR A 119 -10.24 -2.39 5.88
CA THR A 119 -11.04 -1.19 5.63
C THR A 119 -11.93 -0.81 6.81
N ARG A 120 -12.42 -1.80 7.57
CA ARG A 120 -13.17 -1.54 8.81
C ARG A 120 -12.30 -0.86 9.88
N VAL A 121 -11.03 -1.30 10.03
CA VAL A 121 -10.10 -0.63 10.95
C VAL A 121 -9.90 0.83 10.57
N LEU A 122 -9.73 1.13 9.28
CA LEU A 122 -9.58 2.51 8.80
C LEU A 122 -10.85 3.33 9.07
N ALA A 123 -12.03 2.78 8.77
CA ALA A 123 -13.31 3.44 9.00
C ALA A 123 -13.59 3.75 10.48
N ASP A 124 -13.32 2.78 11.38
CA ASP A 124 -13.45 2.95 12.84
C ASP A 124 -12.58 4.12 13.36
N GLN A 125 -11.43 4.34 12.73
CA GLN A 125 -10.51 5.43 13.03
C GLN A 125 -10.88 6.77 12.36
N GLY A 126 -11.96 6.80 11.59
CA GLY A 126 -12.40 8.00 10.86
C GLY A 126 -11.52 8.37 9.67
N LEU A 127 -10.80 7.40 9.13
CA LEU A 127 -9.91 7.57 7.98
C LEU A 127 -10.67 7.28 6.68
N ASN A 128 -10.45 8.12 5.66
CA ASN A 128 -11.00 7.93 4.32
C ASN A 128 -9.99 7.23 3.42
N ILE A 129 -10.47 6.34 2.57
CA ILE A 129 -9.67 5.69 1.53
C ILE A 129 -9.86 6.49 0.24
N ASP A 130 -8.79 7.10 -0.25
CA ASP A 130 -8.81 7.92 -1.48
C ASP A 130 -8.51 7.07 -2.73
N ALA A 131 -7.67 6.04 -2.61
CA ALA A 131 -7.33 5.14 -3.70
C ALA A 131 -6.92 3.76 -3.18
N ILE A 132 -7.15 2.74 -4.01
CA ILE A 132 -6.69 1.37 -3.76
C ILE A 132 -5.92 0.92 -4.99
N LYS A 133 -4.68 0.45 -4.80
CA LYS A 133 -3.82 0.01 -5.88
C LYS A 133 -3.20 -1.36 -5.58
N ARG A 134 -3.36 -2.30 -6.49
CA ARG A 134 -2.62 -3.55 -6.46
C ARG A 134 -1.18 -3.30 -6.92
N LEU A 135 -0.20 -3.71 -6.12
CA LEU A 135 1.23 -3.53 -6.43
C LEU A 135 1.84 -4.77 -7.10
N THR A 136 1.22 -5.92 -6.92
CA THR A 136 1.66 -7.18 -7.55
C THR A 136 0.95 -7.41 -8.89
N GLY A 137 1.57 -8.21 -9.75
CA GLY A 137 0.97 -8.65 -11.01
C GLY A 137 -0.35 -9.39 -10.81
N ARG A 138 -1.08 -9.57 -11.91
CA ARG A 138 -2.29 -10.42 -11.96
C ARG A 138 -1.86 -11.87 -11.90
N ILE A 139 -2.65 -12.70 -11.23
CA ILE A 139 -2.35 -14.13 -11.02
C ILE A 139 -3.26 -14.94 -11.93
N PRO A 140 -2.71 -15.85 -12.75
CA PRO A 140 -3.51 -16.83 -13.51
C PRO A 140 -4.37 -17.70 -12.58
N LEU A 141 -5.56 -18.10 -13.03
CA LEU A 141 -6.50 -18.86 -12.21
C LEU A 141 -6.02 -20.27 -11.85
N ASP A 142 -5.15 -20.83 -12.67
CA ASP A 142 -4.56 -22.19 -12.58
C ASP A 142 -3.20 -22.22 -11.88
N GLU A 143 -2.71 -21.08 -11.38
CA GLU A 143 -1.43 -21.02 -10.67
C GLU A 143 -1.55 -21.56 -9.25
N CYS A 144 -0.55 -22.35 -8.81
CA CYS A 144 -0.51 -22.93 -7.47
C CYS A 144 -0.47 -21.82 -6.41
N GLU A 145 -1.39 -21.84 -5.44
CA GLU A 145 -1.51 -20.85 -4.35
C GLU A 145 -0.18 -20.66 -3.57
N ALA A 146 0.65 -21.68 -3.46
CA ALA A 146 1.92 -21.63 -2.74
C ALA A 146 2.94 -20.66 -3.36
N ARG A 147 2.81 -20.34 -4.65
CA ARG A 147 3.71 -19.42 -5.37
C ARG A 147 3.15 -18.01 -5.51
N THR A 148 1.90 -17.80 -5.12
CA THR A 148 1.26 -16.49 -5.29
C THR A 148 1.75 -15.50 -4.26
N ARG A 149 1.81 -14.25 -4.64
CA ARG A 149 2.07 -13.08 -3.78
C ARG A 149 1.07 -12.01 -4.14
N ALA A 150 0.51 -11.39 -3.14
CA ALA A 150 -0.46 -10.33 -3.33
C ALA A 150 -0.17 -9.16 -2.41
N CYS A 151 -0.05 -7.98 -3.00
CA CYS A 151 0.18 -6.74 -2.28
C CYS A 151 -0.79 -5.68 -2.77
N ILE A 152 -1.52 -5.07 -1.84
CA ILE A 152 -2.42 -3.93 -2.10
C ILE A 152 -2.00 -2.75 -1.23
N GLU A 153 -2.02 -1.58 -1.84
CA GLU A 153 -1.79 -0.30 -1.19
C GLU A 153 -3.10 0.50 -1.15
N PHE A 154 -3.44 1.02 0.03
CA PHE A 154 -4.53 1.95 0.25
C PHE A 154 -3.94 3.32 0.53
N SER A 155 -4.26 4.30 -0.31
CA SER A 155 -4.01 5.71 -0.01
C SER A 155 -5.10 6.21 0.93
N VAL A 156 -4.70 6.69 2.09
CA VAL A 156 -5.61 6.99 3.20
C VAL A 156 -5.43 8.44 3.65
N ARG A 157 -6.53 9.14 3.91
CA ARG A 157 -6.54 10.53 4.36
C ARG A 157 -7.27 10.69 5.68
N GLY A 158 -6.75 11.58 6.53
CA GLY A 158 -7.33 11.92 7.82
C GLY A 158 -6.32 11.85 8.95
N THR A 159 -6.80 11.91 10.19
CA THR A 159 -5.99 11.71 11.40
C THR A 159 -6.63 10.57 12.18
N PRO A 160 -5.90 9.48 12.46
CA PRO A 160 -6.43 8.39 13.27
C PRO A 160 -6.88 8.90 14.64
N LYS A 161 -8.03 8.46 15.14
CA LYS A 161 -8.52 8.79 16.49
C LYS A 161 -7.58 8.27 17.58
N ASP A 162 -7.11 7.04 17.41
CA ASP A 162 -6.14 6.38 18.26
C ASP A 162 -5.22 5.49 17.43
N ARG A 163 -4.00 5.99 17.19
CA ARG A 163 -3.01 5.31 16.37
C ARG A 163 -2.49 4.03 17.02
N ILE A 164 -2.35 4.01 18.35
CA ILE A 164 -1.82 2.86 19.07
C ILE A 164 -2.82 1.72 19.02
N ALA A 165 -4.08 1.98 19.41
CA ALA A 165 -5.15 0.99 19.34
C ALA A 165 -5.38 0.47 17.90
N MET A 166 -5.21 1.34 16.90
CA MET A 166 -5.27 0.93 15.49
C MET A 166 -4.15 -0.07 15.13
N GLN A 167 -2.92 0.22 15.54
CA GLN A 167 -1.77 -0.65 15.29
C GLN A 167 -1.93 -2.00 15.98
N GLU A 168 -2.35 -2.01 17.25
CA GLU A 168 -2.63 -3.27 17.97
C GLU A 168 -3.71 -4.11 17.27
N LYS A 169 -4.77 -3.46 16.79
CA LYS A 169 -5.84 -4.14 16.04
C LYS A 169 -5.33 -4.72 14.72
N LEU A 170 -4.50 -3.97 13.98
CA LEU A 170 -3.89 -4.47 12.75
C LEU A 170 -2.95 -5.66 13.02
N MET A 171 -2.16 -5.63 14.09
CA MET A 171 -1.28 -6.75 14.47
C MET A 171 -2.08 -8.02 14.82
N LYS A 172 -3.18 -7.89 15.58
CA LYS A 172 -4.07 -9.03 15.86
C LYS A 172 -4.65 -9.62 14.57
N LEU A 173 -5.15 -8.75 13.68
CA LEU A 173 -5.69 -9.18 12.39
C LEU A 173 -4.64 -9.80 11.47
N ALA A 174 -3.39 -9.36 11.54
CA ALA A 174 -2.29 -9.95 10.79
C ALA A 174 -2.14 -11.45 11.11
N ASN A 175 -2.08 -11.77 12.39
CA ASN A 175 -1.99 -13.16 12.87
C ASN A 175 -3.25 -13.98 12.55
N GLU A 176 -4.46 -13.38 12.70
CA GLU A 176 -5.72 -14.09 12.47
C GLU A 176 -5.98 -14.37 10.97
N LEU A 177 -5.46 -13.56 10.09
CA LEU A 177 -5.78 -13.57 8.65
C LEU A 177 -4.60 -14.00 7.77
N ASP A 178 -3.46 -14.31 8.38
CA ASP A 178 -2.22 -14.69 7.66
C ASP A 178 -1.82 -13.65 6.60
N VAL A 179 -1.71 -12.39 7.03
CA VAL A 179 -1.29 -11.25 6.20
C VAL A 179 -0.46 -10.27 7.02
N ASP A 180 0.38 -9.50 6.34
CA ASP A 180 1.11 -8.39 6.94
C ASP A 180 0.44 -7.05 6.65
N PHE A 181 0.46 -6.18 7.64
CA PHE A 181 0.01 -4.79 7.52
C PHE A 181 1.16 -3.83 7.78
N SER A 182 1.31 -2.82 6.92
CA SER A 182 2.21 -1.70 7.15
C SER A 182 1.42 -0.40 7.03
N PHE A 183 1.42 0.42 8.10
CA PHE A 183 0.77 1.72 8.12
C PHE A 183 1.82 2.83 8.27
N GLN A 184 2.00 3.63 7.23
CA GLN A 184 3.04 4.65 7.12
C GLN A 184 2.44 6.01 6.77
N GLN A 185 3.06 7.08 7.27
CA GLN A 185 2.73 8.43 6.82
C GLN A 185 3.26 8.63 5.39
N ASP A 186 2.41 9.10 4.48
CA ASP A 186 2.79 9.45 3.11
C ASP A 186 3.29 10.89 3.07
N ASN A 187 4.60 11.05 3.18
CA ASN A 187 5.28 12.33 3.10
C ASN A 187 6.45 12.27 2.11
N MET A 188 7.05 13.43 1.84
CA MET A 188 8.18 13.52 0.91
C MET A 188 9.36 12.62 1.28
N TYR A 189 9.61 12.43 2.58
CA TYR A 189 10.74 11.63 3.06
C TYR A 189 10.57 10.14 2.75
N ARG A 190 9.33 9.63 2.64
CA ARG A 190 9.07 8.23 2.29
C ARG A 190 9.71 7.84 0.95
N ARG A 191 9.71 8.76 -0.03
CA ARG A 191 10.21 8.51 -1.40
C ARG A 191 11.70 8.83 -1.59
N MET A 192 12.33 9.46 -0.60
CA MET A 192 13.73 9.92 -0.66
C MET A 192 14.71 9.02 0.10
N ARG A 193 14.24 7.95 0.70
CA ARG A 193 15.09 7.01 1.44
C ARG A 193 16.04 6.30 0.48
N ARG A 194 17.31 6.21 0.88
CA ARG A 194 18.40 5.57 0.12
C ARG A 194 19.17 4.53 0.94
N LEU A 195 18.91 4.49 2.23
CA LEU A 195 19.49 3.52 3.14
C LEU A 195 18.39 2.62 3.70
N ILE A 196 18.63 1.33 3.62
CA ILE A 196 17.78 0.29 4.22
C ILE A 196 18.65 -0.52 5.15
N CYS A 197 18.23 -0.65 6.40
CA CYS A 197 18.87 -1.52 7.37
C CYS A 197 17.93 -2.69 7.65
N PHE A 198 18.46 -3.89 7.66
CA PHE A 198 17.74 -5.11 7.99
C PHE A 198 18.27 -5.67 9.30
N ASP A 199 17.38 -6.21 10.10
CA ASP A 199 17.72 -7.15 11.12
C ASP A 199 18.12 -8.48 10.47
N MET A 200 18.97 -9.27 11.10
CA MET A 200 19.46 -10.51 10.51
C MET A 200 18.67 -11.71 10.99
N ASP A 201 18.67 -11.94 12.30
CA ASP A 201 18.05 -13.12 12.91
C ASP A 201 16.54 -13.05 12.75
N SER A 202 15.91 -14.15 12.37
CA SER A 202 14.46 -14.26 12.11
C SER A 202 13.92 -13.22 11.08
N THR A 203 14.82 -12.54 10.34
CA THR A 203 14.49 -11.53 9.32
C THR A 203 15.12 -11.88 7.97
N LEU A 204 16.46 -11.78 7.84
CA LEU A 204 17.19 -12.18 6.63
C LEU A 204 17.45 -13.69 6.60
N ILE A 205 17.49 -14.30 7.74
CA ILE A 205 17.63 -15.75 7.96
C ILE A 205 16.44 -16.24 8.81
N GLU A 206 16.09 -17.53 8.66
CA GLU A 206 14.93 -18.14 9.33
C GLU A 206 15.25 -18.61 10.76
N THR A 207 16.50 -18.41 11.23
CA THR A 207 16.97 -18.89 12.54
C THR A 207 17.63 -17.77 13.35
N GLU A 208 17.86 -18.07 14.62
CA GLU A 208 18.67 -17.26 15.54
C GLU A 208 20.10 -17.84 15.54
N VAL A 209 21.10 -17.06 15.16
CA VAL A 209 22.49 -17.56 15.07
C VAL A 209 23.02 -18.06 16.42
N ILE A 210 22.63 -17.40 17.52
CA ILE A 210 23.07 -17.83 18.84
C ILE A 210 22.51 -19.21 19.22
N ASP A 211 21.32 -19.55 18.76
CA ASP A 211 20.69 -20.85 19.01
C ASP A 211 21.39 -21.96 18.19
N GLU A 212 21.75 -21.65 16.93
CA GLU A 212 22.55 -22.57 16.10
C GLU A 212 23.92 -22.87 16.72
N LEU A 213 24.61 -21.84 17.21
CA LEU A 213 25.89 -22.00 17.93
C LEU A 213 25.73 -22.85 19.19
N ALA A 214 24.66 -22.59 19.95
CA ALA A 214 24.38 -23.32 21.19
C ALA A 214 24.06 -24.81 20.93
N MET A 215 23.31 -25.09 19.88
CA MET A 215 23.01 -26.50 19.48
C MET A 215 24.28 -27.23 19.09
N ARG A 216 25.16 -26.61 18.27
CA ARG A 216 26.44 -27.23 17.87
C ARG A 216 27.39 -27.47 19.05
N PHE A 217 27.33 -26.63 20.07
CA PHE A 217 28.14 -26.79 21.31
C PHE A 217 27.49 -27.69 22.36
N GLY A 218 26.23 -28.11 22.14
CA GLY A 218 25.50 -28.96 23.07
C GLY A 218 24.92 -28.25 24.29
N VAL A 219 24.73 -26.93 24.23
CA VAL A 219 24.18 -26.08 25.29
C VAL A 219 22.82 -25.45 24.89
N GLY A 220 22.19 -25.94 23.83
CA GLY A 220 20.94 -25.37 23.29
C GLY A 220 19.83 -25.21 24.31
N ASP A 221 19.56 -26.22 25.11
CA ASP A 221 18.50 -26.19 26.16
C ASP A 221 18.75 -25.09 27.20
N GLN A 222 20.04 -24.87 27.56
CA GLN A 222 20.42 -23.83 28.52
C GLN A 222 20.22 -22.46 27.97
N VAL A 223 20.60 -22.21 26.68
CA VAL A 223 20.39 -20.96 26.01
C VAL A 223 18.88 -20.66 25.85
N LYS A 224 18.10 -21.66 25.48
CA LYS A 224 16.64 -21.52 25.36
C LYS A 224 16.00 -21.13 26.70
N ALA A 225 16.39 -21.77 27.80
CA ALA A 225 15.88 -21.42 29.13
C ALA A 225 16.17 -19.98 29.53
N ILE A 226 17.37 -19.46 29.19
CA ILE A 226 17.74 -18.05 29.44
C ILE A 226 16.88 -17.11 28.56
N THR A 227 16.67 -17.43 27.29
CA THR A 227 15.82 -16.65 26.36
C THR A 227 14.39 -16.59 26.90
N GLU A 228 13.81 -17.68 27.35
CA GLU A 228 12.48 -17.72 27.93
C GLU A 228 12.35 -16.84 29.20
N ARG A 229 13.36 -16.84 30.06
CA ARG A 229 13.41 -15.95 31.24
C ARG A 229 13.45 -14.48 30.85
N ALA A 230 14.21 -14.13 29.82
CA ALA A 230 14.25 -12.76 29.31
C ALA A 230 12.88 -12.34 28.71
N MET A 231 12.23 -13.23 27.95
CA MET A 231 10.90 -12.97 27.39
C MET A 231 9.81 -12.78 28.46
N ARG A 232 9.94 -13.45 29.62
CA ARG A 232 9.07 -13.22 30.77
C ARG A 232 9.41 -11.97 31.58
N GLY A 233 10.47 -11.23 31.18
CA GLY A 233 10.92 -10.02 31.89
C GLY A 233 11.63 -10.28 33.22
N GLU A 234 12.08 -11.52 33.47
CA GLU A 234 12.82 -11.89 34.69
C GLU A 234 14.25 -11.37 34.69
N ILE A 235 14.82 -11.21 33.52
CA ILE A 235 16.17 -10.65 33.28
C ILE A 235 16.11 -9.69 32.10
N ASP A 236 16.98 -8.67 32.11
CA ASP A 236 17.08 -7.73 30.98
C ASP A 236 17.87 -8.31 29.80
N PHE A 237 17.85 -7.60 28.68
CA PHE A 237 18.53 -8.03 27.46
C PHE A 237 20.05 -8.19 27.67
N THR A 238 20.68 -7.26 28.38
CA THR A 238 22.12 -7.26 28.58
C THR A 238 22.56 -8.46 29.40
N GLU A 239 21.86 -8.77 30.46
CA GLU A 239 22.13 -9.92 31.32
C GLU A 239 21.85 -11.23 30.58
N SER A 240 20.71 -11.31 29.88
CA SER A 240 20.40 -12.47 29.04
C SER A 240 21.48 -12.72 27.99
N PHE A 241 21.90 -11.69 27.27
CA PHE A 241 22.94 -11.79 26.24
C PHE A 241 24.27 -12.29 26.84
N ARG A 242 24.67 -11.71 27.98
CA ARG A 242 25.89 -12.09 28.69
C ARG A 242 25.87 -13.56 29.13
N GLN A 243 24.76 -14.03 29.69
CA GLN A 243 24.60 -15.42 30.11
C GLN A 243 24.65 -16.38 28.92
N ARG A 244 23.94 -16.09 27.83
CA ARG A 244 23.94 -16.93 26.63
C ARG A 244 25.31 -17.03 25.98
N VAL A 245 26.00 -15.91 25.81
CA VAL A 245 27.34 -15.90 25.21
C VAL A 245 28.36 -16.60 26.10
N SER A 246 28.27 -16.46 27.43
CA SER A 246 29.19 -17.15 28.35
C SER A 246 29.13 -18.68 28.27
N LEU A 247 27.96 -19.24 27.91
CA LEU A 247 27.80 -20.67 27.66
C LEU A 247 28.54 -21.17 26.44
N LEU A 248 28.83 -20.29 25.48
CA LEU A 248 29.57 -20.64 24.25
C LEU A 248 31.11 -20.58 24.43
N LYS A 249 31.60 -20.32 25.65
CA LYS A 249 33.05 -20.29 25.94
C LYS A 249 33.70 -21.61 25.65
N GLY A 250 34.65 -21.61 24.74
CA GLY A 250 35.40 -22.83 24.32
C GLY A 250 34.88 -23.43 23.01
N LEU A 251 33.83 -22.87 22.41
CA LEU A 251 33.41 -23.25 21.08
C LEU A 251 34.49 -22.88 20.07
N ASP A 252 34.81 -23.80 19.17
CA ASP A 252 35.79 -23.54 18.10
C ASP A 252 35.18 -22.55 17.08
N ALA A 253 36.00 -21.55 16.71
CA ALA A 253 35.56 -20.50 15.77
C ALA A 253 35.27 -21.04 14.36
N SER A 254 35.79 -22.20 13.98
CA SER A 254 35.48 -22.84 12.69
C SER A 254 34.01 -23.20 12.52
N VAL A 255 33.32 -23.42 13.63
CA VAL A 255 31.86 -23.70 13.65
C VAL A 255 31.06 -22.53 13.05
N MET A 256 31.54 -21.29 13.22
CA MET A 256 30.85 -20.12 12.64
C MET A 256 30.84 -20.15 11.11
N GLN A 257 31.94 -20.61 10.49
CA GLN A 257 32.01 -20.72 9.03
C GLN A 257 31.02 -21.79 8.52
N GLU A 258 30.98 -22.93 9.21
CA GLU A 258 30.04 -24.01 8.87
C GLU A 258 28.59 -23.58 8.98
N ILE A 259 28.24 -22.83 10.03
CA ILE A 259 26.89 -22.27 10.20
C ILE A 259 26.61 -21.27 9.09
N ALA A 260 27.51 -20.34 8.81
CA ALA A 260 27.33 -19.31 7.77
C ALA A 260 27.05 -19.89 6.38
N GLU A 261 27.68 -21.02 6.04
CA GLU A 261 27.49 -21.70 4.76
C GLU A 261 26.15 -22.44 4.66
N ASN A 262 25.53 -22.74 5.80
CA ASN A 262 24.30 -23.52 5.88
C ASN A 262 23.09 -22.75 6.46
N LEU A 263 23.21 -21.43 6.67
CA LEU A 263 22.10 -20.61 7.18
C LEU A 263 20.90 -20.63 6.22
N PRO A 264 19.69 -20.93 6.71
CA PRO A 264 18.50 -20.85 5.90
C PRO A 264 18.14 -19.38 5.64
N ILE A 265 18.32 -18.95 4.40
CA ILE A 265 17.98 -17.59 3.97
C ILE A 265 16.45 -17.49 3.83
N THR A 266 15.86 -16.46 4.40
CA THR A 266 14.43 -16.18 4.30
C THR A 266 13.98 -16.04 2.85
N GLU A 267 12.83 -16.63 2.53
CA GLU A 267 12.30 -16.63 1.17
C GLU A 267 12.21 -15.23 0.58
N GLY A 268 12.84 -15.03 -0.57
CA GLY A 268 12.80 -13.77 -1.33
C GLY A 268 13.91 -12.77 -1.01
N VAL A 269 14.75 -13.01 -0.02
CA VAL A 269 15.87 -12.11 0.35
C VAL A 269 16.83 -11.90 -0.82
N ASP A 270 17.22 -12.94 -1.53
CA ASP A 270 18.14 -12.82 -2.68
C ASP A 270 17.55 -11.89 -3.76
N ARG A 271 16.28 -12.08 -4.07
CA ARG A 271 15.57 -11.23 -5.01
C ARG A 271 15.46 -9.80 -4.52
N LEU A 272 15.17 -9.59 -3.24
CA LEU A 272 15.10 -8.27 -2.61
C LEU A 272 16.45 -7.56 -2.73
N MET A 273 17.55 -8.21 -2.34
CA MET A 273 18.89 -7.65 -2.39
C MET A 273 19.30 -7.31 -3.82
N TYR A 274 18.99 -8.18 -4.79
CA TYR A 274 19.21 -7.89 -6.20
C TYR A 274 18.48 -6.62 -6.66
N VAL A 275 17.20 -6.49 -6.30
CA VAL A 275 16.38 -5.33 -6.68
C VAL A 275 16.88 -4.05 -6.02
N LEU A 276 17.17 -4.08 -4.73
CA LEU A 276 17.68 -2.91 -3.99
C LEU A 276 19.01 -2.44 -4.60
N LYS A 277 19.94 -3.35 -4.83
CA LYS A 277 21.23 -3.04 -5.48
C LYS A 277 21.04 -2.44 -6.88
N LYS A 278 20.12 -2.98 -7.67
CA LYS A 278 19.78 -2.49 -9.01
C LYS A 278 19.27 -1.04 -9.00
N TYR A 279 18.52 -0.66 -7.97
CA TYR A 279 17.94 0.68 -7.81
C TYR A 279 18.79 1.64 -6.95
N GLY A 280 20.00 1.25 -6.56
CA GLY A 280 20.99 2.10 -5.91
C GLY A 280 20.69 2.39 -4.43
N TYR A 281 20.08 1.44 -3.73
CA TYR A 281 19.97 1.47 -2.29
C TYR A 281 21.23 0.95 -1.63
#